data_d11806f83db916005de9cceb3a525ac0
#
_entry.id   d11806f83db916005de9cceb3a525ac0
#
_cell.length_a   1.000
_cell.length_b   1.000
_cell.length_c   1.000
_cell.angle_alpha   90.00
_cell.angle_beta   90.00
_cell.angle_gamma   90.00
#
_symmetry.space_group_name_H-M   'P 1'
#
loop_
_entity.id
_entity.type
_entity.pdbx_description
1 polymer ?
#
loop_
_entity_poly.entity_id
_entity_poly.type
_entity_poly.pdbx_seq_one_letter_code
_entity_poly.pdbx_strand_id
1 'polypeptide(L)'
;MLTVRDLKVAFATAIVVVAGMSFTGAQTPVLSSRIFDWDSLKVDKTNVGFRRDVVKSPTATLDELEMHITTLNAGQQSHPPHQHVAEELLIIKEGTLEALVNGEYHKVGPGSIVFQASNQPHTIKNIGTGPATYHVIQWQPPGMMKK
;
A
#
# COMPACT_ATOMS: atom_id res chain seq x y z
N MET A 1 -34.87 -24.30 -49.07
CA MET A 1 -34.21 -23.09 -49.58
C MET A 1 -34.40 -21.99 -48.51
N LEU A 2 -33.35 -21.57 -47.86
CA LEU A 2 -33.42 -20.47 -46.86
C LEU A 2 -33.64 -19.15 -47.60
N THR A 3 -34.60 -18.36 -47.14
CA THR A 3 -34.89 -17.06 -47.75
C THR A 3 -34.00 -15.96 -47.25
N VAL A 4 -33.85 -14.87 -48.02
CA VAL A 4 -33.04 -13.69 -47.62
C VAL A 4 -33.53 -13.10 -46.28
N ARG A 5 -34.81 -13.33 -45.95
CA ARG A 5 -35.39 -12.91 -44.66
C ARG A 5 -34.88 -13.75 -43.51
N ASP A 6 -34.70 -15.07 -43.72
CA ASP A 6 -34.20 -15.99 -42.68
C ASP A 6 -32.72 -15.70 -42.37
N LEU A 7 -31.96 -15.29 -43.40
CA LEU A 7 -30.58 -14.90 -43.24
C LEU A 7 -30.41 -13.59 -42.40
N LYS A 8 -31.34 -12.60 -42.59
CA LYS A 8 -31.33 -11.34 -41.84
C LYS A 8 -31.71 -11.55 -40.38
N VAL A 9 -32.64 -12.45 -40.06
CA VAL A 9 -33.03 -12.80 -38.69
C VAL A 9 -31.87 -13.54 -38.00
N ALA A 10 -31.19 -14.47 -38.67
CA ALA A 10 -30.05 -15.18 -38.13
C ALA A 10 -28.87 -14.21 -37.83
N PHE A 11 -28.64 -13.20 -38.71
CA PHE A 11 -27.61 -12.20 -38.49
C PHE A 11 -27.91 -11.24 -37.34
N ALA A 12 -29.19 -10.82 -37.19
CA ALA A 12 -29.65 -9.97 -36.09
C ALA A 12 -29.54 -10.70 -34.73
N THR A 13 -29.87 -11.99 -34.69
CA THR A 13 -29.77 -12.81 -33.48
C THR A 13 -28.30 -13.05 -33.07
N ALA A 14 -27.40 -13.23 -34.04
CA ALA A 14 -25.95 -13.38 -33.76
C ALA A 14 -25.34 -12.10 -33.19
N ILE A 15 -25.76 -10.91 -33.66
CA ILE A 15 -25.23 -9.61 -33.17
C ILE A 15 -25.72 -9.34 -31.73
N VAL A 16 -26.96 -9.71 -31.40
CA VAL A 16 -27.50 -9.53 -30.04
C VAL A 16 -26.80 -10.45 -29.01
N VAL A 17 -26.42 -11.66 -29.40
CA VAL A 17 -25.71 -12.59 -28.50
C VAL A 17 -24.26 -12.14 -28.22
N VAL A 18 -23.59 -11.46 -29.18
CA VAL A 18 -22.24 -10.95 -28.97
C VAL A 18 -22.21 -9.67 -28.13
N ALA A 19 -23.27 -8.86 -28.16
CA ALA A 19 -23.37 -7.64 -27.34
C ALA A 19 -23.65 -7.90 -25.85
N GLY A 20 -23.98 -9.14 -25.46
CA GLY A 20 -24.27 -9.55 -24.09
C GLY A 20 -23.07 -10.12 -23.31
N MET A 21 -21.88 -10.19 -23.89
CA MET A 21 -20.67 -10.51 -23.13
C MET A 21 -20.23 -9.28 -22.31
N SER A 22 -20.89 -9.08 -21.18
CA SER A 22 -20.37 -8.18 -20.14
C SER A 22 -18.98 -8.65 -19.81
N PHE A 23 -17.96 -7.86 -20.15
CA PHE A 23 -16.63 -7.98 -19.57
C PHE A 23 -16.79 -7.71 -18.07
N THR A 24 -17.04 -8.73 -17.28
CA THR A 24 -16.82 -8.67 -15.85
C THR A 24 -15.32 -8.54 -15.69
N GLY A 25 -14.83 -7.30 -15.64
CA GLY A 25 -13.44 -7.04 -15.28
C GLY A 25 -13.15 -7.84 -14.02
N ALA A 26 -12.11 -8.67 -14.05
CA ALA A 26 -11.71 -9.44 -12.88
C ALA A 26 -11.44 -8.43 -11.75
N GLN A 27 -12.33 -8.40 -10.76
CA GLN A 27 -12.13 -7.58 -9.57
C GLN A 27 -10.87 -8.08 -8.88
N THR A 28 -9.95 -7.17 -8.56
CA THR A 28 -8.80 -7.53 -7.74
C THR A 28 -9.30 -8.13 -6.44
N PRO A 29 -8.88 -9.37 -6.08
CA PRO A 29 -9.35 -10.00 -4.85
C PRO A 29 -9.03 -9.11 -3.65
N VAL A 30 -10.03 -8.83 -2.81
CA VAL A 30 -9.83 -8.09 -1.57
C VAL A 30 -9.09 -8.94 -0.54
N LEU A 31 -8.30 -8.29 0.30
CA LEU A 31 -7.57 -8.95 1.37
C LEU A 31 -8.53 -9.61 2.35
N SER A 32 -8.40 -10.93 2.52
CA SER A 32 -9.10 -11.70 3.56
C SER A 32 -8.31 -11.74 4.86
N SER A 33 -8.97 -12.08 5.98
CA SER A 33 -8.29 -12.28 7.28
C SER A 33 -7.17 -13.31 7.16
N ARG A 34 -5.97 -12.96 7.64
CA ARG A 34 -4.79 -13.83 7.62
C ARG A 34 -3.74 -13.43 8.64
N ILE A 35 -2.81 -14.33 8.88
CA ILE A 35 -1.61 -14.09 9.68
C ILE A 35 -0.46 -13.83 8.70
N PHE A 36 0.35 -12.83 8.99
CA PHE A 36 1.64 -12.57 8.35
C PHE A 36 2.73 -12.95 9.36
N ASP A 37 3.24 -14.18 9.24
CA ASP A 37 4.25 -14.69 10.15
C ASP A 37 5.60 -14.02 9.89
N TRP A 38 6.24 -13.51 10.93
CA TRP A 38 7.50 -12.75 10.87
C TRP A 38 8.60 -13.49 10.15
N ASP A 39 8.75 -14.79 10.42
CA ASP A 39 9.85 -15.59 9.87
C ASP A 39 9.61 -15.98 8.41
N SER A 40 8.36 -15.89 7.95
CA SER A 40 7.99 -16.12 6.54
C SER A 40 8.16 -14.88 5.66
N LEU A 41 8.28 -13.68 6.24
CA LEU A 41 8.43 -12.44 5.48
C LEU A 41 9.81 -12.35 4.84
N LYS A 42 9.84 -12.19 3.52
CA LYS A 42 11.09 -11.98 2.78
C LYS A 42 11.80 -10.71 3.27
N VAL A 43 13.09 -10.81 3.46
CA VAL A 43 13.97 -9.68 3.81
C VAL A 43 14.68 -9.19 2.57
N ASP A 44 14.42 -7.96 2.18
CA ASP A 44 15.10 -7.29 1.08
C ASP A 44 16.11 -6.25 1.63
N LYS A 45 17.34 -6.33 1.13
CA LYS A 45 18.37 -5.34 1.46
C LYS A 45 18.10 -4.05 0.68
N THR A 46 18.21 -2.91 1.36
CA THR A 46 18.13 -1.58 0.77
C THR A 46 19.44 -0.82 0.93
N ASN A 47 19.56 0.36 0.35
CA ASN A 47 20.73 1.21 0.52
C ASN A 47 20.91 1.73 1.95
N VAL A 48 19.83 1.76 2.73
CA VAL A 48 19.78 2.33 4.10
C VAL A 48 19.55 1.28 5.19
N GLY A 49 19.40 0.00 4.82
CA GLY A 49 19.13 -1.07 5.77
C GLY A 49 18.40 -2.26 5.15
N PHE A 50 17.26 -2.63 5.72
CA PHE A 50 16.45 -3.76 5.28
C PHE A 50 14.97 -3.41 5.26
N ARG A 51 14.21 -4.09 4.39
CA ARG A 51 12.76 -3.97 4.29
C ARG A 51 12.11 -5.37 4.25
N ARG A 52 10.92 -5.48 4.83
CA ARG A 52 10.01 -6.61 4.67
C ARG A 52 8.67 -6.07 4.21
N ASP A 53 8.25 -6.43 3.00
CA ASP A 53 6.89 -6.15 2.55
C ASP A 53 5.94 -7.17 3.16
N VAL A 54 4.88 -6.68 3.79
CA VAL A 54 3.88 -7.51 4.47
C VAL A 54 2.66 -7.70 3.58
N VAL A 55 2.07 -6.60 3.14
CA VAL A 55 0.88 -6.61 2.27
C VAL A 55 0.77 -5.30 1.51
N LYS A 56 0.26 -5.38 0.28
CA LYS A 56 -0.25 -4.26 -0.50
C LYS A 56 -1.45 -4.77 -1.29
N SER A 57 -2.66 -4.37 -0.89
CA SER A 57 -3.90 -4.93 -1.43
C SER A 57 -5.10 -4.05 -1.11
N PRO A 58 -6.15 -4.04 -1.95
CA PRO A 58 -7.45 -3.52 -1.55
C PRO A 58 -8.05 -4.38 -0.43
N THR A 59 -8.88 -3.74 0.40
CA THR A 59 -9.68 -4.40 1.44
C THR A 59 -11.16 -4.16 1.20
N ALA A 60 -12.04 -4.70 2.05
CA ALA A 60 -13.48 -4.46 1.94
C ALA A 60 -13.86 -2.96 2.09
N THR A 61 -13.01 -2.14 2.71
CA THR A 61 -13.31 -0.74 3.06
C THR A 61 -12.26 0.26 2.58
N LEU A 62 -11.15 -0.20 2.01
CA LEU A 62 -10.04 0.63 1.53
C LEU A 62 -9.72 0.30 0.08
N ASP A 63 -9.41 1.31 -0.73
CA ASP A 63 -8.86 1.13 -2.07
C ASP A 63 -7.47 0.50 -2.00
N GLU A 64 -6.68 0.82 -0.97
CA GLU A 64 -5.40 0.20 -0.70
C GLU A 64 -5.08 0.18 0.80
N LEU A 65 -4.61 -0.96 1.28
CA LEU A 65 -3.86 -1.12 2.52
C LEU A 65 -2.45 -1.58 2.15
N GLU A 66 -1.44 -0.81 2.53
CA GLU A 66 -0.03 -1.21 2.43
C GLU A 66 0.56 -1.35 3.83
N MET A 67 1.30 -2.42 4.06
CA MET A 67 2.08 -2.59 5.29
C MET A 67 3.47 -3.13 4.95
N HIS A 68 4.47 -2.51 5.54
CA HIS A 68 5.84 -3.00 5.48
C HIS A 68 6.59 -2.73 6.79
N ILE A 69 7.75 -3.37 6.95
CA ILE A 69 8.62 -3.19 8.10
C ILE A 69 9.99 -2.74 7.59
N THR A 70 10.48 -1.63 8.13
CA THR A 70 11.78 -1.08 7.77
C THR A 70 12.73 -1.16 8.95
N THR A 71 13.95 -1.61 8.68
CA THR A 71 15.09 -1.52 9.60
C THR A 71 16.12 -0.59 8.99
N LEU A 72 16.42 0.54 9.65
CA LEU A 72 17.45 1.49 9.24
C LEU A 72 18.75 1.20 9.96
N ASN A 73 19.87 1.18 9.23
CA ASN A 73 21.19 1.20 9.83
C ASN A 73 21.41 2.50 10.64
N ALA A 74 22.36 2.51 11.56
CA ALA A 74 22.70 3.68 12.35
C ALA A 74 23.02 4.90 11.47
N GLY A 75 22.45 6.06 11.80
CA GLY A 75 22.61 7.32 11.08
C GLY A 75 21.85 7.43 9.76
N GLN A 76 21.18 6.37 9.28
CA GLN A 76 20.48 6.36 8.01
C GLN A 76 19.08 6.96 8.12
N GLN A 77 18.64 7.57 7.04
CA GLN A 77 17.29 8.13 6.82
C GLN A 77 16.56 7.29 5.78
N SER A 78 15.27 7.09 5.96
CA SER A 78 14.47 6.27 5.04
C SER A 78 14.45 6.84 3.62
N HIS A 79 14.24 8.14 3.50
CA HIS A 79 14.16 8.93 2.26
C HIS A 79 14.22 10.42 2.62
N PRO A 80 14.53 11.33 1.68
CA PRO A 80 14.35 12.76 1.88
C PRO A 80 12.90 13.10 2.27
N PRO A 81 12.62 14.23 2.96
CA PRO A 81 11.26 14.66 3.23
C PRO A 81 10.40 14.63 1.97
N HIS A 82 9.24 13.98 2.04
CA HIS A 82 8.28 13.85 0.95
C HIS A 82 6.86 13.87 1.51
N GLN A 83 5.88 13.89 0.62
CA GLN A 83 4.47 13.85 0.97
C GLN A 83 3.70 12.98 -0.02
N HIS A 84 2.62 12.36 0.42
CA HIS A 84 1.72 11.57 -0.42
C HIS A 84 0.28 11.65 0.10
N VAL A 85 -0.66 11.19 -0.74
CA VAL A 85 -2.11 11.27 -0.45
C VAL A 85 -2.51 10.28 0.64
N ALA A 86 -1.89 9.10 0.70
CA ALA A 86 -2.16 8.10 1.74
C ALA A 86 -1.85 8.67 3.13
N GLU A 87 -2.65 8.33 4.12
CA GLU A 87 -2.29 8.49 5.51
C GLU A 87 -1.37 7.36 5.94
N GLU A 88 -0.50 7.62 6.91
CA GLU A 88 0.50 6.66 7.34
C GLU A 88 0.63 6.64 8.86
N LEU A 89 0.80 5.45 9.42
CA LEU A 89 1.06 5.24 10.83
C LEU A 89 2.34 4.42 10.99
N LEU A 90 3.29 4.94 11.78
CA LEU A 90 4.51 4.24 12.13
C LEU A 90 4.43 3.74 13.57
N ILE A 91 4.79 2.48 13.81
CA ILE A 91 4.92 1.90 15.15
C ILE A 91 6.39 1.55 15.36
N ILE A 92 7.04 2.20 16.29
CA ILE A 92 8.46 2.00 16.56
C ILE A 92 8.62 0.72 17.38
N LYS A 93 9.36 -0.27 16.80
CA LYS A 93 9.64 -1.55 17.43
C LYS A 93 10.93 -1.49 18.27
N GLU A 94 12.00 -0.91 17.71
CA GLU A 94 13.31 -0.85 18.36
C GLU A 94 14.15 0.31 17.82
N GLY A 95 15.16 0.71 18.59
CA GLY A 95 16.09 1.78 18.24
C GLY A 95 15.62 3.16 18.67
N THR A 96 16.36 4.19 18.25
CA THR A 96 16.05 5.60 18.51
C THR A 96 15.97 6.32 17.18
N LEU A 97 14.79 6.86 16.89
CA LEU A 97 14.49 7.52 15.63
C LEU A 97 14.16 8.99 15.86
N GLU A 98 14.23 9.77 14.79
CA GLU A 98 13.77 11.14 14.72
C GLU A 98 12.80 11.25 13.54
N ALA A 99 11.56 11.66 13.83
CA ALA A 99 10.49 11.79 12.86
C ALA A 99 10.16 13.26 12.60
N LEU A 100 10.00 13.64 11.32
CA LEU A 100 9.48 14.94 10.92
C LEU A 100 7.96 14.93 10.97
N VAL A 101 7.36 15.78 11.81
CA VAL A 101 5.92 15.93 11.97
C VAL A 101 5.58 17.41 12.07
N ASN A 102 4.66 17.91 11.24
CA ASN A 102 4.24 19.31 11.22
C ASN A 102 5.41 20.32 11.07
N GLY A 103 6.46 19.95 10.35
CA GLY A 103 7.64 20.80 10.14
C GLY A 103 8.68 20.75 11.25
N GLU A 104 8.47 19.98 12.31
CA GLU A 104 9.38 19.82 13.44
C GLU A 104 9.90 18.38 13.56
N TYR A 105 11.14 18.24 14.01
CA TYR A 105 11.76 16.94 14.26
C TYR A 105 11.55 16.49 15.70
N HIS A 106 10.99 15.30 15.88
CA HIS A 106 10.68 14.72 17.19
C HIS A 106 11.41 13.41 17.39
N LYS A 107 12.12 13.28 18.52
CA LYS A 107 12.74 12.03 18.93
C LYS A 107 11.68 11.03 19.39
N VAL A 108 11.74 9.81 18.85
CA VAL A 108 10.82 8.72 19.17
C VAL A 108 11.59 7.42 19.42
N GLY A 109 11.07 6.56 20.28
CA GLY A 109 11.66 5.28 20.68
C GLY A 109 10.63 4.15 20.70
N PRO A 110 11.02 2.94 21.13
CA PRO A 110 10.17 1.76 21.15
C PRO A 110 8.82 2.00 21.83
N GLY A 111 7.74 1.54 21.21
CA GLY A 111 6.36 1.75 21.65
C GLY A 111 5.74 3.07 21.20
N SER A 112 6.53 4.02 20.69
CA SER A 112 5.98 5.26 20.12
C SER A 112 5.20 4.97 18.85
N ILE A 113 4.13 5.77 18.63
CA ILE A 113 3.32 5.77 17.43
C ILE A 113 3.42 7.15 16.79
N VAL A 114 3.72 7.21 15.50
CA VAL A 114 3.78 8.45 14.71
C VAL A 114 2.68 8.37 13.65
N PHE A 115 1.78 9.36 13.63
CA PHE A 115 0.77 9.51 12.59
C PHE A 115 1.20 10.60 11.61
N GLN A 116 1.18 10.27 10.34
CA GLN A 116 1.46 11.17 9.22
C GLN A 116 0.16 11.40 8.44
N ALA A 117 -0.35 12.61 8.51
CA ALA A 117 -1.57 12.98 7.80
C ALA A 117 -1.32 13.10 6.29
N SER A 118 -2.39 12.92 5.51
CA SER A 118 -2.38 13.07 4.05
C SER A 118 -1.72 14.39 3.61
N ASN A 119 -0.83 14.31 2.62
CA ASN A 119 -0.13 15.45 2.03
C ASN A 119 0.69 16.32 3.00
N GLN A 120 1.07 15.78 4.16
CA GLN A 120 2.01 16.46 5.07
C GLN A 120 3.44 15.98 4.82
N PRO A 121 4.43 16.90 4.71
CA PRO A 121 5.83 16.53 4.57
C PRO A 121 6.32 15.72 5.76
N HIS A 122 6.91 14.56 5.50
CA HIS A 122 7.41 13.66 6.53
C HIS A 122 8.65 12.89 6.10
N THR A 123 9.41 12.42 7.06
CA THR A 123 10.54 11.50 6.94
C THR A 123 10.86 10.93 8.32
N ILE A 124 11.68 9.88 8.36
CA ILE A 124 12.20 9.31 9.60
C ILE A 124 13.67 8.93 9.45
N LYS A 125 14.47 9.21 10.47
CA LYS A 125 15.91 8.97 10.53
C LYS A 125 16.29 8.18 11.77
N ASN A 126 17.18 7.22 11.63
CA ASN A 126 17.81 6.55 12.77
C ASN A 126 18.92 7.46 13.36
N ILE A 127 18.71 7.96 14.55
CA ILE A 127 19.67 8.80 15.31
C ILE A 127 20.38 8.02 16.41
N GLY A 128 20.11 6.71 16.53
CA GLY A 128 20.80 5.81 17.44
C GLY A 128 22.13 5.28 16.87
N THR A 129 22.85 4.51 17.70
CA THR A 129 24.13 3.90 17.35
C THR A 129 24.02 2.47 16.79
N GLY A 130 22.86 1.85 16.93
CA GLY A 130 22.51 0.54 16.40
C GLY A 130 21.39 0.62 15.36
N PRO A 131 20.92 -0.50 14.83
CA PRO A 131 19.76 -0.53 13.92
C PRO A 131 18.49 -0.06 14.62
N ALA A 132 17.55 0.49 13.84
CA ALA A 132 16.24 0.87 14.33
C ALA A 132 15.16 0.31 13.40
N THR A 133 14.15 -0.33 13.99
CA THR A 133 13.08 -1.02 13.26
C THR A 133 11.72 -0.42 13.60
N TYR A 134 10.90 -0.21 12.57
CA TYR A 134 9.53 0.28 12.70
C TYR A 134 8.63 -0.36 11.66
N HIS A 135 7.35 -0.50 12.01
CA HIS A 135 6.28 -0.90 11.10
C HIS A 135 5.69 0.34 10.47
N VAL A 136 5.37 0.25 9.20
CA VAL A 136 4.64 1.27 8.44
C VAL A 136 3.31 0.68 8.01
N ILE A 137 2.23 1.40 8.25
CA ILE A 137 0.88 1.05 7.83
C ILE A 137 0.33 2.26 7.08
N GLN A 138 0.11 2.10 5.78
CA GLN A 138 -0.50 3.13 4.92
C GLN A 138 -1.87 2.67 4.46
N TRP A 139 -2.79 3.61 4.32
CA TRP A 139 -4.11 3.29 3.77
C TRP A 139 -4.66 4.42 2.91
N GLN A 140 -5.51 4.03 1.99
CA GLN A 140 -6.23 4.93 1.11
C GLN A 140 -7.73 4.58 1.13
N PRO A 141 -8.59 5.50 1.59
CA PRO A 141 -10.03 5.31 1.53
C PRO A 141 -10.55 5.31 0.09
N PRO A 142 -11.75 4.75 -0.15
CA PRO A 142 -12.33 4.65 -1.48
C PRO A 142 -12.47 6.00 -2.19
N GLY A 143 -12.05 6.05 -3.45
CA GLY A 143 -12.16 7.22 -4.31
C GLY A 143 -11.07 8.28 -4.14
N MET A 144 -10.12 8.11 -3.23
CA MET A 144 -9.03 9.05 -3.02
C MET A 144 -8.06 9.11 -4.21
N MET A 145 -7.85 8.00 -4.90
CA MET A 145 -6.99 7.87 -6.10
C MET A 145 -7.63 8.43 -7.38
N LYS A 146 -8.90 8.83 -7.36
CA LYS A 146 -9.65 9.24 -8.56
C LYS A 146 -9.74 10.76 -8.75
N LYS A 147 -8.89 11.53 -8.10
CA LYS A 147 -8.84 12.99 -8.29
C LYS A 147 -7.71 13.41 -9.19
#